data_56bb780ee3b017c7252baacd6aee6be5
#
_entry.id   56bb780ee3b017c7252baacd6aee6be5
#
_cell.length_a   1.000
_cell.length_b   1.000
_cell.length_c   1.000
_cell.angle_alpha   90.00
_cell.angle_beta   90.00
_cell.angle_gamma   90.00
#
_symmetry.space_group_name_H-M   'P 1'
#
loop_
_entity.id
_entity.type
_entity.pdbx_description
1 polymer ?
#
loop_
_entity_poly.entity_id
_entity_poly.type
_entity_poly.pdbx_seq_one_letter_code
_entity_poly.pdbx_strand_id
1 'polypeptide(L)'
;MPIFRINDQLHYFAHVPKCGGTAVETYLTARFGRLGFLELERHNIPPDLRWNRTSGEHVSVEALERLIPAAWLASSFAVVRHPVRRLISAFFFARDITHKLPISTDFNTWALDALSRVPHDPYLLEGHLRPQTALVPMDARIFRLEDGLDGIVAYLDGLAGNTDGPRQIAPKNVGTWRGNDADPVLTDKVLALVAQVYAEDFARFGYDAPATASVAQALPDLPALAATGKPPAVVRRPLLVRIYRKLRIRVDQA
;
A
#
# COMPACT_ATOMS: atom_id res chain seq x y z
N MET A 1 4.14 -5.47 4.29
CA MET A 1 3.46 -6.20 5.38
C MET A 1 4.25 -6.01 6.70
N PRO A 2 4.39 -4.78 7.20
CA PRO A 2 5.11 -4.54 8.44
C PRO A 2 4.41 -5.19 9.65
N ILE A 3 5.13 -6.11 10.30
CA ILE A 3 4.70 -6.75 11.56
C ILE A 3 5.67 -6.33 12.65
N PHE A 4 5.17 -6.02 13.82
CA PHE A 4 5.94 -5.58 14.98
C PHE A 4 5.42 -6.25 16.27
N ARG A 5 6.21 -6.16 17.34
CA ARG A 5 5.87 -6.79 18.62
C ARG A 5 5.62 -5.74 19.68
N ILE A 6 4.55 -5.95 20.45
CA ILE A 6 4.28 -5.26 21.70
C ILE A 6 3.91 -6.32 22.75
N ASN A 7 4.57 -6.34 23.92
CA ASN A 7 4.29 -7.26 25.01
C ASN A 7 4.18 -8.73 24.56
N ASP A 8 5.16 -9.16 23.74
CA ASP A 8 5.25 -10.51 23.14
C ASP A 8 4.13 -10.87 22.14
N GLN A 9 3.23 -9.96 21.85
CA GLN A 9 2.19 -10.14 20.82
C GLN A 9 2.60 -9.53 19.49
N LEU A 10 2.12 -10.14 18.39
CA LEU A 10 2.34 -9.63 17.04
C LEU A 10 1.21 -8.67 16.65
N HIS A 11 1.60 -7.56 16.07
CA HIS A 11 0.69 -6.54 15.55
C HIS A 11 1.01 -6.25 14.09
N TYR A 12 0.00 -5.91 13.31
CA TYR A 12 0.14 -5.68 11.88
C TYR A 12 -0.18 -4.22 11.51
N PHE A 13 0.72 -3.61 10.75
CA PHE A 13 0.45 -2.33 10.08
C PHE A 13 0.16 -2.59 8.61
N ALA A 14 -1.08 -2.39 8.17
CA ALA A 14 -1.46 -2.46 6.77
C ALA A 14 -0.96 -1.21 6.04
N HIS A 15 0.22 -1.31 5.42
CA HIS A 15 0.84 -0.20 4.72
C HIS A 15 0.17 0.03 3.37
N VAL A 16 -0.80 0.91 3.33
CA VAL A 16 -1.43 1.38 2.09
C VAL A 16 -0.50 2.36 1.38
N PRO A 17 -0.17 2.15 0.08
CA PRO A 17 0.67 3.07 -0.67
C PRO A 17 0.12 4.49 -0.68
N LYS A 18 0.99 5.48 -0.54
CA LYS A 18 0.69 6.93 -0.62
C LYS A 18 -0.19 7.48 0.51
N CYS A 19 -0.24 6.75 1.64
CA CYS A 19 -0.97 7.12 2.86
C CYS A 19 -0.04 7.43 4.05
N GLY A 20 1.20 7.85 3.81
CA GLY A 20 2.12 8.22 4.89
C GLY A 20 2.82 7.05 5.59
N GLY A 21 2.75 5.84 5.00
CA GLY A 21 3.25 4.61 5.61
C GLY A 21 4.72 4.66 6.02
N THR A 22 5.61 5.26 5.23
CA THR A 22 7.03 5.41 5.58
C THR A 22 7.25 6.18 6.89
N ALA A 23 6.43 7.18 7.18
CA ALA A 23 6.49 7.92 8.45
C ALA A 23 6.10 7.01 9.62
N VAL A 24 5.01 6.24 9.45
CA VAL A 24 4.54 5.27 10.44
C VAL A 24 5.57 4.16 10.67
N GLU A 25 6.14 3.56 9.63
CA GLU A 25 7.18 2.53 9.75
C GLU A 25 8.42 3.03 10.49
N THR A 26 8.83 4.28 10.20
CA THR A 26 9.95 4.90 10.92
C THR A 26 9.64 5.05 12.41
N TYR A 27 8.44 5.49 12.73
CA TYR A 27 7.98 5.62 14.12
C TYR A 27 7.91 4.25 14.81
N LEU A 28 7.30 3.25 14.17
CA LEU A 28 7.21 1.89 14.71
C LEU A 28 8.59 1.30 14.96
N THR A 29 9.53 1.50 14.02
CA THR A 29 10.92 1.04 14.16
C THR A 29 11.64 1.72 15.33
N ALA A 30 11.44 3.03 15.48
CA ALA A 30 12.07 3.79 16.58
C ALA A 30 11.50 3.41 17.95
N ARG A 31 10.22 3.04 18.02
CA ARG A 31 9.55 2.71 19.28
C ARG A 31 9.64 1.23 19.66
N PHE A 32 9.46 0.34 18.70
CA PHE A 32 9.31 -1.10 18.94
C PHE A 32 10.42 -1.96 18.33
N GLY A 33 11.40 -1.32 17.69
CA GLY A 33 12.51 -2.02 17.06
C GLY A 33 12.21 -2.47 15.63
N ARG A 34 13.00 -3.42 15.15
CA ARG A 34 12.95 -3.89 13.75
C ARG A 34 11.60 -4.51 13.41
N LEU A 35 11.03 -4.07 12.28
CA LEU A 35 9.78 -4.61 11.74
C LEU A 35 10.04 -5.87 10.92
N GLY A 36 9.17 -6.86 11.05
CA GLY A 36 9.14 -8.03 10.18
C GLY A 36 8.56 -7.67 8.80
N PHE A 37 8.98 -8.42 7.78
CA PHE A 37 8.51 -8.30 6.38
C PHE A 37 8.68 -6.91 5.75
N LEU A 38 9.59 -6.08 6.26
CA LEU A 38 9.99 -4.82 5.65
C LEU A 38 11.16 -5.09 4.69
N GLU A 39 10.93 -4.92 3.39
CA GLU A 39 11.90 -5.24 2.33
C GLU A 39 12.53 -3.97 1.77
N LEU A 40 13.40 -3.33 2.54
CA LEU A 40 14.00 -2.03 2.22
C LEU A 40 14.83 -2.02 0.92
N GLU A 41 15.39 -3.17 0.53
CA GLU A 41 16.29 -3.30 -0.64
C GLU A 41 15.65 -4.01 -1.82
N ARG A 42 14.33 -4.02 -1.89
CA ARG A 42 13.59 -4.70 -2.98
C ARG A 42 14.08 -4.32 -4.38
N HIS A 43 14.46 -3.06 -4.59
CA HIS A 43 14.95 -2.57 -5.87
C HIS A 43 16.26 -3.25 -6.31
N ASN A 44 17.05 -3.77 -5.37
CA ASN A 44 18.27 -4.54 -5.61
C ASN A 44 18.01 -6.03 -5.88
N ILE A 45 16.77 -6.51 -5.68
CA ILE A 45 16.41 -7.92 -5.88
C ILE A 45 15.88 -8.10 -7.31
N PRO A 46 16.50 -8.97 -8.13
CA PRO A 46 15.99 -9.31 -9.44
C PRO A 46 14.51 -9.71 -9.40
N PRO A 47 13.67 -9.30 -10.37
CA PRO A 47 12.22 -9.52 -10.33
C PRO A 47 11.80 -10.98 -10.15
N ASP A 48 12.55 -11.92 -10.73
CA ASP A 48 12.33 -13.37 -10.66
C ASP A 48 12.66 -13.98 -9.30
N LEU A 49 13.45 -13.28 -8.47
CA LEU A 49 13.80 -13.69 -7.11
C LEU A 49 12.93 -13.03 -6.04
N ARG A 50 12.07 -12.11 -6.39
CA ARG A 50 11.17 -11.45 -5.44
C ARG A 50 10.09 -12.41 -4.97
N TRP A 51 9.86 -12.45 -3.67
CA TRP A 51 8.86 -13.32 -3.07
C TRP A 51 7.41 -12.86 -3.31
N ASN A 52 7.22 -11.58 -3.63
CA ASN A 52 5.92 -10.96 -3.93
C ASN A 52 6.03 -10.03 -5.14
N ARG A 53 4.94 -9.82 -5.85
CA ARG A 53 4.87 -8.93 -7.02
C ARG A 53 4.89 -7.44 -6.67
N THR A 54 4.46 -7.09 -5.46
CA THR A 54 4.60 -5.75 -4.87
C THR A 54 5.79 -5.72 -3.92
N SER A 55 6.15 -4.55 -3.39
CA SER A 55 7.07 -4.50 -2.25
C SER A 55 6.48 -5.25 -1.05
N GLY A 56 7.34 -5.69 -0.13
CA GLY A 56 6.93 -6.43 1.05
C GLY A 56 5.95 -5.67 1.95
N GLU A 57 5.97 -4.35 1.87
CA GLU A 57 5.08 -3.47 2.63
C GLU A 57 3.64 -3.50 2.11
N HIS A 58 3.44 -3.65 0.79
CA HIS A 58 2.13 -3.49 0.12
C HIS A 58 1.44 -4.84 -0.18
N VAL A 59 1.35 -5.70 0.82
CA VAL A 59 0.71 -7.00 0.70
C VAL A 59 -0.81 -6.87 0.77
N SER A 60 -1.52 -7.60 -0.11
CA SER A 60 -2.98 -7.65 -0.04
C SER A 60 -3.48 -8.49 1.13
N VAL A 61 -4.72 -8.23 1.56
CA VAL A 61 -5.40 -9.02 2.59
C VAL A 61 -5.38 -10.51 2.23
N GLU A 62 -5.71 -10.85 1.00
CA GLU A 62 -5.68 -12.24 0.50
C GLU A 62 -4.30 -12.89 0.66
N ALA A 63 -3.22 -12.16 0.35
CA ALA A 63 -1.86 -12.68 0.51
C ALA A 63 -1.44 -12.74 1.98
N LEU A 64 -1.86 -11.77 2.81
CA LEU A 64 -1.63 -11.78 4.26
C LEU A 64 -2.23 -13.03 4.89
N GLU A 65 -3.51 -13.31 4.62
CA GLU A 65 -4.26 -14.45 5.18
C GLU A 65 -3.66 -15.81 4.77
N ARG A 66 -3.03 -15.89 3.60
CA ARG A 66 -2.30 -17.09 3.18
C ARG A 66 -0.96 -17.28 3.87
N LEU A 67 -0.34 -16.20 4.35
CA LEU A 67 1.01 -16.20 4.92
C LEU A 67 1.00 -16.26 6.45
N ILE A 68 0.04 -15.59 7.07
CA ILE A 68 -0.04 -15.40 8.53
C ILE A 68 -1.44 -15.80 9.00
N PRO A 69 -1.56 -16.79 9.88
CA PRO A 69 -2.83 -17.08 10.53
C PRO A 69 -3.35 -15.85 11.29
N ALA A 70 -4.61 -15.47 11.07
CA ALA A 70 -5.19 -14.27 11.72
C ALA A 70 -5.06 -14.31 13.24
N ALA A 71 -5.18 -15.49 13.87
CA ALA A 71 -5.04 -15.67 15.31
C ALA A 71 -3.65 -15.34 15.87
N TRP A 72 -2.63 -15.16 15.02
CA TRP A 72 -1.29 -14.73 15.47
C TRP A 72 -1.20 -13.22 15.63
N LEU A 73 -2.12 -12.46 15.07
CA LEU A 73 -2.13 -11.01 15.11
C LEU A 73 -3.08 -10.53 16.18
N ALA A 74 -2.53 -9.95 17.25
CA ALA A 74 -3.33 -9.41 18.35
C ALA A 74 -4.14 -8.17 17.94
N SER A 75 -3.63 -7.40 17.00
CA SER A 75 -4.36 -6.30 16.36
C SER A 75 -3.78 -5.94 15.01
N SER A 76 -4.58 -5.21 14.23
CA SER A 76 -4.15 -4.58 12.98
C SER A 76 -4.62 -3.13 12.91
N PHE A 77 -3.85 -2.29 12.22
CA PHE A 77 -4.27 -0.93 11.90
C PHE A 77 -3.78 -0.49 10.52
N ALA A 78 -4.42 0.51 9.97
CA ALA A 78 -4.06 1.10 8.68
C ALA A 78 -4.16 2.62 8.72
N VAL A 79 -3.37 3.28 7.89
CA VAL A 79 -3.61 4.65 7.49
C VAL A 79 -4.17 4.64 6.07
N VAL A 80 -5.31 5.26 5.89
CA VAL A 80 -5.98 5.44 4.60
C VAL A 80 -5.98 6.89 4.20
N ARG A 81 -6.25 7.16 2.93
CA ARG A 81 -6.29 8.51 2.37
C ARG A 81 -7.44 8.65 1.40
N HIS A 82 -7.99 9.85 1.27
CA HIS A 82 -9.01 10.17 0.27
C HIS A 82 -8.57 9.67 -1.13
N PRO A 83 -9.36 8.85 -1.84
CA PRO A 83 -8.93 8.18 -3.07
C PRO A 83 -8.37 9.13 -4.14
N VAL A 84 -9.00 10.30 -4.35
CA VAL A 84 -8.50 11.32 -5.28
C VAL A 84 -7.11 11.82 -4.87
N ARG A 85 -6.93 12.17 -3.59
CA ARG A 85 -5.64 12.65 -3.08
C ARG A 85 -4.55 11.59 -3.17
N ARG A 86 -4.92 10.32 -2.97
CA ARG A 86 -4.04 9.18 -3.11
C ARG A 86 -3.60 8.98 -4.57
N LEU A 87 -4.54 9.07 -5.53
CA LEU A 87 -4.26 8.98 -6.97
C LEU A 87 -3.28 10.07 -7.42
N ILE A 88 -3.53 11.33 -7.05
CA ILE A 88 -2.63 12.47 -7.34
C ILE A 88 -1.23 12.18 -6.76
N SER A 89 -1.15 11.71 -5.53
CA SER A 89 0.14 11.37 -4.90
C SER A 89 0.85 10.21 -5.61
N ALA A 90 0.11 9.23 -6.15
CA ALA A 90 0.69 8.12 -6.90
C ALA A 90 1.24 8.57 -8.25
N PHE A 91 0.55 9.49 -8.94
CA PHE A 91 1.03 10.09 -10.18
C PHE A 91 2.37 10.80 -10.00
N PHE A 92 2.43 11.74 -9.07
CA PHE A 92 3.67 12.48 -8.83
C PHE A 92 4.82 11.56 -8.37
N PHE A 93 4.52 10.56 -7.55
CA PHE A 93 5.52 9.57 -7.15
C PHE A 93 6.05 8.77 -8.35
N ALA A 94 5.18 8.36 -9.26
CA ALA A 94 5.57 7.63 -10.46
C ALA A 94 6.37 8.51 -11.43
N ARG A 95 6.04 9.81 -11.54
CA ARG A 95 6.71 10.76 -12.42
C ARG A 95 8.04 11.25 -11.85
N ASP A 96 8.04 11.72 -10.59
CA ASP A 96 9.12 12.53 -10.04
C ASP A 96 10.11 11.73 -9.18
N ILE A 97 9.68 10.59 -8.62
CA ILE A 97 10.53 9.78 -7.71
C ILE A 97 11.00 8.50 -8.39
N THR A 98 10.08 7.73 -8.98
CA THR A 98 10.47 6.45 -9.60
C THR A 98 10.75 6.57 -11.09
N HIS A 99 10.48 7.73 -11.69
CA HIS A 99 10.69 8.06 -13.10
C HIS A 99 10.05 7.02 -14.05
N LYS A 100 8.94 6.40 -13.61
CA LYS A 100 8.16 5.45 -14.42
C LYS A 100 7.27 6.16 -15.44
N LEU A 101 7.09 7.48 -15.28
CA LEU A 101 6.35 8.34 -16.19
C LEU A 101 7.26 9.47 -16.69
N PRO A 102 7.17 9.85 -17.98
CA PRO A 102 7.82 11.05 -18.50
C PRO A 102 7.34 12.30 -17.75
N ILE A 103 8.21 13.31 -17.60
CA ILE A 103 7.89 14.59 -16.94
C ILE A 103 6.75 15.34 -17.66
N SER A 104 6.62 15.16 -18.97
CA SER A 104 5.58 15.77 -19.80
C SER A 104 4.24 15.04 -19.73
N THR A 105 4.09 13.99 -18.92
CA THR A 105 2.86 13.22 -18.85
C THR A 105 1.72 14.08 -18.29
N ASP A 106 0.63 14.21 -19.05
CA ASP A 106 -0.60 14.84 -18.57
C ASP A 106 -1.33 13.94 -17.57
N PHE A 107 -1.75 14.53 -16.44
CA PHE A 107 -2.39 13.80 -15.35
C PHE A 107 -3.71 13.15 -15.78
N ASN A 108 -4.59 13.86 -16.47
CA ASN A 108 -5.92 13.33 -16.80
C ASN A 108 -5.83 12.19 -17.82
N THR A 109 -4.98 12.33 -18.82
CA THR A 109 -4.70 11.28 -19.80
C THR A 109 -4.16 10.03 -19.12
N TRP A 110 -3.16 10.20 -18.25
CA TRP A 110 -2.59 9.07 -17.50
C TRP A 110 -3.63 8.45 -16.55
N ALA A 111 -4.41 9.24 -15.84
CA ALA A 111 -5.39 8.75 -14.87
C ALA A 111 -6.49 7.90 -15.56
N LEU A 112 -6.98 8.32 -16.72
CA LEU A 112 -7.95 7.54 -17.49
C LEU A 112 -7.38 6.19 -17.92
N ASP A 113 -6.17 6.15 -18.49
CA ASP A 113 -5.50 4.91 -18.86
C ASP A 113 -5.26 4.02 -17.63
N ALA A 114 -4.62 4.57 -16.61
CA ALA A 114 -4.23 3.81 -15.43
C ALA A 114 -5.44 3.23 -14.69
N LEU A 115 -6.49 4.03 -14.45
CA LEU A 115 -7.69 3.59 -13.74
C LEU A 115 -8.49 2.54 -14.52
N SER A 116 -8.55 2.64 -15.86
CA SER A 116 -9.20 1.61 -16.68
C SER A 116 -8.52 0.24 -16.59
N ARG A 117 -7.22 0.23 -16.26
CA ARG A 117 -6.42 -1.00 -16.13
C ARG A 117 -6.43 -1.61 -14.74
N VAL A 118 -6.70 -0.83 -13.67
CA VAL A 118 -6.67 -1.32 -12.28
C VAL A 118 -7.51 -2.57 -12.06
N PRO A 119 -8.74 -2.71 -12.60
CA PRO A 119 -9.55 -3.93 -12.42
C PRO A 119 -8.92 -5.19 -13.03
N HIS A 120 -8.09 -5.03 -14.05
CA HIS A 120 -7.45 -6.13 -14.79
C HIS A 120 -6.00 -6.38 -14.35
N ASP A 121 -5.33 -5.36 -13.82
CA ASP A 121 -3.95 -5.44 -13.33
C ASP A 121 -3.83 -4.79 -11.93
N PRO A 122 -4.13 -5.54 -10.86
CA PRO A 122 -4.00 -5.04 -9.49
C PRO A 122 -2.56 -4.75 -9.08
N TYR A 123 -1.58 -5.10 -9.92
CA TYR A 123 -0.15 -4.86 -9.69
C TYR A 123 0.40 -3.66 -10.47
N LEU A 124 -0.45 -2.95 -11.19
CA LEU A 124 -0.08 -1.74 -11.90
C LEU A 124 0.67 -0.77 -10.97
N LEU A 125 1.83 -0.25 -11.43
CA LEU A 125 2.74 0.55 -10.63
C LEU A 125 3.07 -0.10 -9.26
N GLU A 126 3.34 -1.42 -9.26
CA GLU A 126 3.62 -2.20 -8.05
C GLU A 126 2.47 -2.18 -7.03
N GLY A 127 1.23 -2.10 -7.51
CA GLY A 127 0.01 -2.09 -6.68
C GLY A 127 -0.32 -0.74 -6.04
N HIS A 128 0.36 0.34 -6.44
CA HIS A 128 0.12 1.68 -5.87
C HIS A 128 -1.28 2.22 -6.17
N LEU A 129 -1.95 1.72 -7.19
CA LEU A 129 -3.31 2.12 -7.56
C LEU A 129 -4.38 1.13 -7.08
N ARG A 130 -4.00 0.02 -6.48
CA ARG A 130 -4.93 -0.97 -5.96
C ARG A 130 -5.90 -0.32 -4.95
N PRO A 131 -7.20 -0.67 -4.94
CA PRO A 131 -8.12 -0.20 -3.90
C PRO A 131 -7.57 -0.45 -2.50
N GLN A 132 -7.75 0.50 -1.60
CA GLN A 132 -7.26 0.40 -0.23
C GLN A 132 -7.95 -0.74 0.53
N THR A 133 -9.24 -0.99 0.22
CA THR A 133 -10.01 -2.11 0.76
C THR A 133 -9.35 -3.46 0.53
N ALA A 134 -8.63 -3.63 -0.59
CA ALA A 134 -7.89 -4.85 -0.89
C ALA A 134 -6.58 -5.02 -0.09
N LEU A 135 -6.15 -3.97 0.63
CA LEU A 135 -4.90 -3.95 1.40
C LEU A 135 -5.15 -3.89 2.92
N VAL A 136 -6.37 -3.53 3.34
CA VAL A 136 -6.72 -3.26 4.73
C VAL A 136 -7.65 -4.34 5.28
N PRO A 137 -7.21 -5.16 6.26
CA PRO A 137 -8.06 -6.16 6.91
C PRO A 137 -9.38 -5.55 7.43
N MET A 138 -10.45 -6.35 7.45
CA MET A 138 -11.79 -5.86 7.83
C MET A 138 -11.87 -5.36 9.27
N ASP A 139 -11.11 -5.98 10.17
CA ASP A 139 -11.03 -5.68 11.60
C ASP A 139 -9.96 -4.65 11.96
N ALA A 140 -9.21 -4.13 10.97
CA ALA A 140 -8.15 -3.16 11.22
C ALA A 140 -8.69 -1.84 11.77
N ARG A 141 -8.01 -1.28 12.77
CA ARG A 141 -8.25 0.10 13.22
C ARG A 141 -7.85 1.08 12.11
N ILE A 142 -8.76 1.93 11.70
CA ILE A 142 -8.55 2.88 10.61
C ILE A 142 -8.17 4.25 11.16
N PHE A 143 -7.12 4.86 10.57
CA PHE A 143 -6.75 6.25 10.71
C PHE A 143 -6.77 6.91 9.34
N ARG A 144 -7.31 8.12 9.23
CA ARG A 144 -7.27 8.89 7.99
C ARG A 144 -6.05 9.81 8.02
N LEU A 145 -5.31 9.85 6.92
CA LEU A 145 -4.13 10.73 6.81
C LEU A 145 -4.51 12.20 6.98
N GLU A 146 -5.70 12.56 6.54
CA GLU A 146 -6.27 13.92 6.63
C GLU A 146 -6.48 14.39 8.07
N ASP A 147 -6.71 13.46 8.99
CA ASP A 147 -6.92 13.76 10.43
C ASP A 147 -5.59 13.88 11.19
N GLY A 148 -4.46 13.70 10.49
CA GLY A 148 -3.14 13.62 11.09
C GLY A 148 -2.81 12.21 11.63
N LEU A 149 -1.58 12.07 12.15
CA LEU A 149 -1.07 10.76 12.61
C LEU A 149 -0.98 10.63 14.15
N ASP A 150 -1.32 11.68 14.89
CA ASP A 150 -1.17 11.72 16.35
C ASP A 150 -2.06 10.68 17.05
N GLY A 151 -3.23 10.39 16.49
CA GLY A 151 -4.12 9.35 16.98
C GLY A 151 -3.51 7.95 17.01
N ILE A 152 -2.52 7.69 16.15
CA ILE A 152 -1.77 6.42 16.12
C ILE A 152 -0.90 6.29 17.37
N VAL A 153 -0.28 7.39 17.80
CA VAL A 153 0.57 7.39 19.01
C VAL A 153 -0.25 6.99 20.22
N ALA A 154 -1.42 7.62 20.43
CA ALA A 154 -2.32 7.30 21.54
C ALA A 154 -2.84 5.85 21.46
N TYR A 155 -3.17 5.36 20.26
CA TYR A 155 -3.59 3.97 20.06
C TYR A 155 -2.48 2.97 20.46
N LEU A 156 -1.24 3.24 20.03
CA LEU A 156 -0.09 2.38 20.36
C LEU A 156 0.31 2.45 21.84
N ASP A 157 0.09 3.60 22.50
CA ASP A 157 0.24 3.73 23.96
C ASP A 157 -0.71 2.78 24.69
N GLY A 158 -1.98 2.74 24.25
CA GLY A 158 -2.99 1.84 24.81
C GLY A 158 -2.62 0.36 24.65
N LEU A 159 -2.06 -0.02 23.50
CA LEU A 159 -1.60 -1.40 23.28
C LEU A 159 -0.35 -1.74 24.11
N ALA A 160 0.57 -0.80 24.24
CA ALA A 160 1.83 -1.00 24.96
C ALA A 160 1.65 -0.93 26.49
N GLY A 161 0.60 -0.28 26.97
CA GLY A 161 0.39 0.02 28.40
C GLY A 161 1.38 1.06 28.94
N ASN A 162 2.09 1.80 28.06
CA ASN A 162 3.05 2.83 28.43
C ASN A 162 3.17 3.90 27.33
N THR A 163 3.85 5.00 27.66
CA THR A 163 4.07 6.14 26.77
C THR A 163 5.53 6.27 26.33
N ASP A 164 6.29 5.19 26.39
CA ASP A 164 7.70 5.17 26.01
C ASP A 164 7.92 5.40 24.52
N GLY A 165 9.07 5.98 24.17
CA GLY A 165 9.47 6.23 22.78
C GLY A 165 9.03 7.59 22.23
N PRO A 166 9.13 7.78 20.90
CA PRO A 166 8.81 9.05 20.26
C PRO A 166 7.33 9.44 20.48
N ARG A 167 7.07 10.74 20.69
CA ARG A 167 5.71 11.25 20.94
C ARG A 167 5.02 11.82 19.70
N GLN A 168 5.69 11.79 18.55
CA GLN A 168 5.17 12.30 17.29
C GLN A 168 5.60 11.42 16.13
N ILE A 169 4.74 11.27 15.16
CA ILE A 169 5.09 10.67 13.87
C ILE A 169 5.48 11.82 12.94
N ALA A 170 6.79 12.04 12.78
CA ALA A 170 7.31 13.10 11.92
C ALA A 170 6.92 12.83 10.46
N PRO A 171 6.35 13.84 9.76
CA PRO A 171 6.05 13.71 8.33
C PRO A 171 7.30 13.33 7.53
N LYS A 172 7.16 12.37 6.62
CA LYS A 172 8.20 11.99 5.66
C LYS A 172 7.67 12.04 4.24
N ASN A 173 8.53 12.42 3.30
CA ASN A 173 8.19 12.48 1.88
C ASN A 173 6.98 13.40 1.59
N VAL A 174 6.91 14.56 2.25
CA VAL A 174 5.81 15.52 2.17
C VAL A 174 5.96 16.35 0.91
N GLY A 175 5.78 15.79 -0.27
CA GLY A 175 5.57 16.55 -1.51
C GLY A 175 6.64 17.62 -1.88
N THR A 176 7.74 17.74 -1.13
CA THR A 176 8.82 18.71 -1.42
C THR A 176 9.49 18.47 -2.78
N TRP A 177 9.36 17.25 -3.30
CA TRP A 177 9.83 16.84 -4.62
C TRP A 177 8.91 17.28 -5.76
N ARG A 178 7.67 17.75 -5.46
CA ARG A 178 6.73 18.27 -6.48
C ARG A 178 7.13 19.68 -6.99
N GLY A 179 8.13 20.30 -6.38
CA GLY A 179 8.48 21.68 -6.70
C GLY A 179 7.28 22.62 -6.45
N ASN A 180 7.02 23.49 -7.41
CA ASN A 180 5.89 24.42 -7.38
C ASN A 180 4.64 23.87 -8.11
N ASP A 181 4.61 22.57 -8.49
CA ASP A 181 3.48 22.00 -9.21
C ASP A 181 2.21 22.03 -8.33
N ALA A 182 1.20 22.72 -8.81
CA ALA A 182 -0.12 22.69 -8.21
C ALA A 182 -0.78 21.32 -8.37
N ASP A 183 -1.78 21.03 -7.55
CA ASP A 183 -2.63 19.86 -7.77
C ASP A 183 -3.32 19.97 -9.14
N PRO A 184 -3.36 18.87 -9.92
CA PRO A 184 -4.01 18.91 -11.23
C PRO A 184 -5.52 19.14 -11.06
N VAL A 185 -6.10 19.89 -11.99
CA VAL A 185 -7.56 19.98 -12.12
C VAL A 185 -8.05 18.70 -12.79
N LEU A 186 -8.90 17.95 -12.09
CA LEU A 186 -9.44 16.70 -12.60
C LEU A 186 -10.64 16.95 -13.49
N THR A 187 -10.69 16.25 -14.63
CA THR A 187 -11.88 16.27 -15.48
C THR A 187 -13.00 15.42 -14.89
N ASP A 188 -14.26 15.71 -15.26
CA ASP A 188 -15.43 14.92 -14.82
C ASP A 188 -15.29 13.43 -15.16
N LYS A 189 -14.67 13.10 -16.30
CA LYS A 189 -14.40 11.72 -16.70
C LYS A 189 -13.46 11.01 -15.72
N VAL A 190 -12.41 11.69 -15.28
CA VAL A 190 -11.47 11.13 -14.28
C VAL A 190 -12.18 10.98 -12.94
N LEU A 191 -12.96 11.99 -12.51
CA LEU A 191 -13.71 11.93 -11.25
C LEU A 191 -14.71 10.77 -11.24
N ALA A 192 -15.46 10.57 -12.34
CA ALA A 192 -16.37 9.45 -12.47
C ALA A 192 -15.67 8.09 -12.39
N LEU A 193 -14.54 7.95 -13.08
CA LEU A 193 -13.78 6.70 -13.06
C LEU A 193 -13.14 6.43 -11.68
N VAL A 194 -12.68 7.47 -10.98
CA VAL A 194 -12.23 7.39 -9.59
C VAL A 194 -13.36 6.91 -8.67
N ALA A 195 -14.57 7.51 -8.80
CA ALA A 195 -15.73 7.11 -8.01
C ALA A 195 -16.12 5.64 -8.25
N GLN A 196 -15.99 5.16 -9.48
CA GLN A 196 -16.29 3.78 -9.85
C GLN A 196 -15.22 2.79 -9.34
N VAL A 197 -13.95 3.04 -9.64
CA VAL A 197 -12.84 2.13 -9.29
C VAL A 197 -12.63 2.02 -7.79
N TYR A 198 -12.86 3.11 -7.05
CA TYR A 198 -12.66 3.17 -5.60
C TYR A 198 -13.98 3.29 -4.81
N ALA A 199 -15.10 2.82 -5.38
CA ALA A 199 -16.42 2.89 -4.73
C ALA A 199 -16.40 2.30 -3.31
N GLU A 200 -15.78 1.14 -3.14
CA GLU A 200 -15.64 0.49 -1.84
C GLU A 200 -14.74 1.27 -0.86
N ASP A 201 -13.68 1.92 -1.36
CA ASP A 201 -12.83 2.77 -0.52
C ASP A 201 -13.62 3.97 0.03
N PHE A 202 -14.41 4.64 -0.82
CA PHE A 202 -15.28 5.73 -0.37
C PHE A 202 -16.27 5.25 0.69
N ALA A 203 -16.99 4.16 0.41
CA ALA A 203 -18.01 3.63 1.31
C ALA A 203 -17.41 3.16 2.65
N ARG A 204 -16.36 2.32 2.60
CA ARG A 204 -15.79 1.70 3.80
C ARG A 204 -15.08 2.69 4.71
N PHE A 205 -14.35 3.65 4.12
CA PHE A 205 -13.54 4.59 4.90
C PHE A 205 -14.23 5.93 5.15
N GLY A 206 -15.50 6.07 4.73
CA GLY A 206 -16.34 7.22 5.00
C GLY A 206 -15.83 8.50 4.33
N TYR A 207 -15.36 8.41 3.09
CA TYR A 207 -15.04 9.55 2.26
C TYR A 207 -16.22 9.89 1.35
N ASP A 208 -16.39 11.18 1.06
CA ASP A 208 -17.38 11.63 0.07
C ASP A 208 -16.87 11.31 -1.34
N ALA A 209 -17.65 10.55 -2.09
CA ALA A 209 -17.36 10.32 -3.49
C ALA A 209 -17.58 11.59 -4.32
N PRO A 210 -16.79 11.85 -5.38
CA PRO A 210 -17.02 12.96 -6.27
C PRO A 210 -18.44 12.93 -6.82
N ALA A 211 -19.11 14.09 -6.84
CA ALA A 211 -20.43 14.21 -7.45
C ALA A 211 -20.32 13.99 -8.97
N THR A 212 -20.93 12.92 -9.47
CA THR A 212 -20.84 12.49 -10.87
C THR A 212 -22.16 12.74 -11.61
N ALA A 213 -22.70 13.93 -11.50
CA ALA A 213 -24.06 14.24 -11.98
C ALA A 213 -24.31 14.03 -13.49
N SER A 214 -23.30 13.71 -14.31
CA SER A 214 -23.49 13.66 -15.78
C SER A 214 -22.71 12.58 -16.56
N VAL A 215 -21.97 11.67 -15.93
CA VAL A 215 -21.02 10.80 -16.67
C VAL A 215 -21.39 9.31 -16.63
N ALA A 216 -22.45 8.93 -15.94
CA ALA A 216 -22.88 7.53 -15.80
C ALA A 216 -23.21 6.82 -17.14
N GLN A 217 -23.38 7.57 -18.23
CA GLN A 217 -23.73 7.01 -19.55
C GLN A 217 -22.52 6.79 -20.50
N ALA A 218 -21.32 7.17 -20.11
CA ALA A 218 -20.16 7.17 -21.03
C ALA A 218 -19.00 6.24 -20.63
N LEU A 219 -19.09 5.56 -19.49
CA LEU A 219 -18.04 4.64 -19.05
C LEU A 219 -18.43 3.20 -19.39
N PRO A 220 -17.51 2.37 -19.94
CA PRO A 220 -17.78 0.96 -20.10
C PRO A 220 -18.03 0.31 -18.72
N ASP A 221 -18.94 -0.64 -18.66
CA ASP A 221 -19.14 -1.47 -17.48
C ASP A 221 -17.81 -2.10 -17.10
N LEU A 222 -17.26 -1.66 -15.96
CA LEU A 222 -16.07 -2.32 -15.41
C LEU A 222 -16.52 -3.68 -14.87
N PRO A 223 -15.88 -4.79 -15.28
CA PRO A 223 -16.18 -6.07 -14.71
C PRO A 223 -15.99 -5.99 -13.19
N ALA A 224 -16.94 -6.55 -12.44
CA ALA A 224 -16.81 -6.70 -11.00
C ALA A 224 -15.43 -7.27 -10.70
N LEU A 225 -14.71 -6.67 -9.75
CA LEU A 225 -13.43 -7.20 -9.25
C LEU A 225 -13.71 -8.62 -8.78
N ALA A 226 -13.48 -9.60 -9.66
CA ALA A 226 -13.63 -10.99 -9.29
C ALA A 226 -12.65 -11.28 -8.16
N ALA A 227 -13.17 -11.58 -7.00
CA ALA A 227 -12.41 -11.99 -5.81
C ALA A 227 -11.69 -13.34 -6.00
N THR A 228 -11.44 -13.76 -7.24
CA THR A 228 -10.84 -15.07 -7.52
C THR A 228 -9.95 -15.02 -8.75
N GLY A 229 -8.77 -14.49 -8.59
CA GLY A 229 -7.67 -15.01 -9.38
C GLY A 229 -7.33 -16.41 -8.87
N LYS A 230 -7.59 -17.46 -9.69
CA LYS A 230 -7.01 -18.79 -9.44
C LYS A 230 -5.52 -18.60 -9.13
N PRO A 231 -4.99 -19.13 -8.02
CA PRO A 231 -3.59 -18.91 -7.67
C PRO A 231 -2.73 -19.31 -8.86
N PRO A 232 -1.73 -18.49 -9.23
CA PRO A 232 -0.81 -18.86 -10.29
C PRO A 232 -0.23 -20.25 -9.96
N ALA A 233 -0.18 -21.14 -10.95
CA ALA A 233 0.38 -22.45 -10.80
C ALA A 233 1.74 -22.36 -10.10
N VAL A 234 1.95 -23.18 -9.07
CA VAL A 234 3.21 -23.21 -8.32
C VAL A 234 4.34 -23.46 -9.32
N VAL A 235 5.09 -22.40 -9.65
CA VAL A 235 6.27 -22.52 -10.50
C VAL A 235 7.29 -23.36 -9.70
N ARG A 236 7.51 -24.60 -10.12
CA ARG A 236 8.56 -25.45 -9.55
C ARG A 236 9.89 -24.73 -9.76
N ARG A 237 10.53 -24.33 -8.67
CA ARG A 237 11.84 -23.65 -8.69
C ARG A 237 12.86 -24.51 -9.44
N PRO A 238 13.65 -23.94 -10.36
CA PRO A 238 14.75 -24.65 -11.01
C PRO A 238 15.71 -25.25 -9.98
N LEU A 239 16.26 -26.41 -10.28
CA LEU A 239 17.17 -27.20 -9.42
C LEU A 239 18.36 -26.38 -8.89
N LEU A 240 18.81 -25.39 -9.64
CA LEU A 240 19.93 -24.47 -9.32
C LEU A 240 19.74 -23.69 -8.01
N VAL A 241 18.52 -23.28 -7.66
CA VAL A 241 18.27 -22.54 -6.41
C VAL A 241 18.42 -23.43 -5.17
N ARG A 242 18.25 -24.75 -5.34
CA ARG A 242 18.47 -25.74 -4.26
C ARG A 242 19.95 -25.94 -3.94
N ILE A 243 20.84 -25.80 -4.94
CA ILE A 243 22.28 -25.97 -4.79
C ILE A 243 22.90 -24.78 -4.06
N TYR A 244 22.45 -23.54 -4.36
CA TYR A 244 22.97 -22.33 -3.72
C TYR A 244 22.68 -22.29 -2.21
N ARG A 245 21.54 -22.79 -1.78
CA ARG A 245 21.19 -22.86 -0.35
C ARG A 245 22.03 -23.90 0.41
N LYS A 246 22.43 -24.99 -0.23
CA LYS A 246 23.31 -26.02 0.37
C LYS A 246 24.77 -25.56 0.51
N LEU A 247 25.23 -24.71 -0.41
CA LEU A 247 26.62 -24.16 -0.37
C LEU A 247 26.78 -23.08 0.69
N ARG A 248 25.77 -22.24 0.94
CA ARG A 248 25.85 -21.17 1.94
C ARG A 248 25.90 -21.70 3.39
N ILE A 249 25.24 -22.83 3.67
CA ILE A 249 25.27 -23.47 5.00
C ILE A 249 26.65 -24.06 5.34
N ARG A 250 27.50 -24.33 4.33
CA ARG A 250 28.85 -24.87 4.58
C ARG A 250 29.93 -23.81 4.81
N VAL A 251 29.67 -22.54 4.48
CA VAL A 251 30.65 -21.44 4.66
C VAL A 251 30.54 -20.83 6.06
N ASP A 252 29.38 -20.96 6.74
CA ASP A 252 29.19 -20.41 8.08
C ASP A 252 29.59 -21.40 9.22
N GLN A 253 30.21 -22.55 8.88
CA GLN A 253 30.70 -23.56 9.83
C GLN A 253 32.20 -23.87 9.67
N ALA A 254 32.99 -22.99 9.03
CA ALA A 254 34.44 -23.14 8.92
C ALA A 254 35.16 -21.97 9.59
#